data_def3f743808563a4035991655b2eefd5
#
_entry.id   def3f743808563a4035991655b2eefd5
#
_cell.length_a   1.000
_cell.length_b   1.000
_cell.length_c   1.000
_cell.angle_alpha   90.00
_cell.angle_beta   90.00
_cell.angle_gamma   90.00
#
_symmetry.space_group_name_H-M   'P 1'
#
loop_
_entity.id
_entity.type
_entity.pdbx_description
1 polymer ?
#
loop_
_entity_poly.entity_id
_entity_poly.type
_entity_poly.pdbx_seq_one_letter_code
_entity_poly.pdbx_strand_id
1 'polypeptide(L)'
;SSDSGKTEITWWAFPVFTQEKTGDGVGTYEKSIIAAFEKANPDVKVKLETIDFKSGPEKITTAIEAGTAPDVLFDAPGRIIQYGKNGKLADLNDLFTDDFVKDVNNENIVKASKAGDKAYMYPISSAPFYMAMNKKMLEEAGVANLVKEGWTTDDFEKVLKALKAKGYTPGSLFSSGQGGDQGTRA
;
A
#
# COMPACT_ATOMS: atom_id res chain seq x y z
N SER A 1 31.26 19.07 -8.83
CA SER A 1 30.33 19.78 -9.69
C SER A 1 29.11 20.20 -8.85
N SER A 2 28.91 21.50 -8.75
CA SER A 2 27.88 22.16 -7.96
C SER A 2 26.50 21.84 -8.49
N ASP A 3 25.64 21.24 -7.66
CA ASP A 3 24.19 21.06 -7.90
C ASP A 3 23.40 22.39 -7.75
N SER A 4 24.10 23.53 -7.79
CA SER A 4 23.54 24.87 -7.62
C SER A 4 22.80 25.33 -8.86
N GLY A 5 21.56 24.96 -9.02
CA GLY A 5 20.68 25.35 -10.11
C GLY A 5 19.58 24.36 -10.47
N LYS A 6 19.60 23.18 -9.84
CA LYS A 6 18.56 22.18 -10.05
C LYS A 6 17.39 22.38 -9.06
N THR A 7 16.18 22.10 -9.52
CA THR A 7 15.02 22.02 -8.65
C THR A 7 15.11 20.72 -7.83
N GLU A 8 15.14 20.83 -6.51
CA GLU A 8 15.09 19.67 -5.63
C GLU A 8 13.64 19.38 -5.25
N ILE A 9 13.23 18.10 -5.40
CA ILE A 9 11.95 17.58 -4.92
C ILE A 9 12.19 16.44 -3.94
N THR A 10 11.33 16.33 -2.94
CA THR A 10 11.40 15.29 -1.90
C THR A 10 10.37 14.20 -2.18
N TRP A 11 10.81 12.95 -2.09
CA TRP A 11 9.95 11.78 -2.21
C TRP A 11 10.05 10.91 -0.97
N TRP A 12 8.92 10.74 -0.28
CA TRP A 12 8.81 9.81 0.84
C TRP A 12 8.11 8.54 0.39
N ALA A 13 8.73 7.39 0.66
CA ALA A 13 8.21 6.09 0.22
C ALA A 13 8.39 5.01 1.29
N PHE A 14 7.34 4.21 1.49
CA PHE A 14 7.50 2.92 2.15
C PHE A 14 8.24 1.96 1.23
N PRO A 15 9.28 1.24 1.68
CA PRO A 15 10.13 0.41 0.84
C PRO A 15 9.45 -0.93 0.50
N VAL A 16 8.28 -0.89 -0.14
CA VAL A 16 7.46 -2.08 -0.42
C VAL A 16 8.03 -2.94 -1.54
N PHE A 17 8.70 -2.34 -2.52
CA PHE A 17 9.26 -3.02 -3.70
C PHE A 17 10.72 -3.45 -3.52
N THR A 18 11.38 -2.98 -2.50
CA THR A 18 12.74 -3.39 -2.12
C THR A 18 12.69 -4.74 -1.40
N GLN A 19 13.61 -5.65 -1.71
CA GLN A 19 13.73 -6.93 -1.03
C GLN A 19 14.30 -6.77 0.38
N GLU A 20 15.35 -5.97 0.52
CA GLU A 20 15.93 -5.62 1.81
C GLU A 20 15.03 -4.62 2.54
N LYS A 21 14.66 -4.95 3.77
CA LYS A 21 13.81 -4.10 4.61
C LYS A 21 14.59 -3.29 5.65
N THR A 22 15.87 -3.58 5.80
CA THR A 22 16.79 -2.92 6.73
C THR A 22 18.20 -2.81 6.12
N GLY A 23 19.01 -1.89 6.64
CA GLY A 23 20.39 -1.70 6.19
C GLY A 23 20.52 -0.92 4.88
N ASP A 24 21.65 -1.05 4.21
CA ASP A 24 22.02 -0.24 3.03
C ASP A 24 21.22 -0.61 1.76
N GLY A 25 20.60 -1.78 1.74
CA GLY A 25 19.73 -2.23 0.64
C GLY A 25 18.37 -1.57 0.61
N VAL A 26 17.93 -0.91 1.69
CA VAL A 26 16.64 -0.24 1.78
C VAL A 26 16.57 0.91 0.76
N GLY A 27 15.51 0.90 -0.04
CA GLY A 27 15.29 1.93 -1.05
C GLY A 27 16.09 1.78 -2.35
N THR A 28 16.78 0.65 -2.57
CA THR A 28 17.52 0.38 -3.81
C THR A 28 16.62 0.42 -5.05
N TYR A 29 15.41 -0.11 -4.96
CA TYR A 29 14.45 -0.06 -6.05
C TYR A 29 14.02 1.39 -6.35
N GLU A 30 13.65 2.14 -5.33
CA GLU A 30 13.24 3.54 -5.43
C GLU A 30 14.39 4.40 -5.99
N LYS A 31 15.63 4.18 -5.57
CA LYS A 31 16.82 4.86 -6.12
C LYS A 31 17.02 4.57 -7.60
N SER A 32 16.72 3.36 -8.07
CA SER A 32 16.79 3.03 -9.50
C SER A 32 15.77 3.82 -10.33
N ILE A 33 14.57 4.02 -9.80
CA ILE A 33 13.54 4.86 -10.43
C ILE A 33 14.00 6.31 -10.48
N ILE A 34 14.55 6.82 -9.38
CA ILE A 34 15.09 8.20 -9.29
C ILE A 34 16.19 8.40 -10.33
N ALA A 35 17.11 7.46 -10.46
CA ALA A 35 18.20 7.56 -11.43
C ALA A 35 17.69 7.66 -12.88
N ALA A 36 16.65 6.87 -13.21
CA ALA A 36 16.01 6.93 -14.51
C ALA A 36 15.26 8.26 -14.72
N PHE A 37 14.58 8.77 -13.71
CA PHE A 37 13.86 10.05 -13.74
C PHE A 37 14.83 11.23 -13.91
N GLU A 38 15.89 11.30 -13.10
CA GLU A 38 16.89 12.38 -13.17
C GLU A 38 17.64 12.37 -14.51
N LYS A 39 17.84 11.19 -15.11
CA LYS A 39 18.43 11.08 -16.45
C LYS A 39 17.52 11.71 -17.52
N ALA A 40 16.23 11.53 -17.40
CA ALA A 40 15.23 12.11 -18.30
C ALA A 40 14.97 13.61 -18.00
N ASN A 41 15.22 14.04 -16.77
CA ASN A 41 14.96 15.40 -16.27
C ASN A 41 16.21 15.96 -15.59
N PRO A 42 17.24 16.37 -16.35
CA PRO A 42 18.56 16.72 -15.80
C PRO A 42 18.55 17.95 -14.87
N ASP A 43 17.50 18.78 -14.96
CA ASP A 43 17.34 19.98 -14.12
C ASP A 43 16.61 19.70 -12.79
N VAL A 44 16.26 18.44 -12.54
CA VAL A 44 15.57 18.02 -11.31
C VAL A 44 16.47 17.08 -10.51
N LYS A 45 16.44 17.24 -9.19
CA LYS A 45 17.06 16.35 -8.21
C LYS A 45 15.98 15.77 -7.30
N VAL A 46 15.95 14.46 -7.12
CA VAL A 46 15.00 13.80 -6.22
C VAL A 46 15.70 13.31 -4.96
N LYS A 47 15.24 13.79 -3.82
CA LYS A 47 15.69 13.36 -2.50
C LYS A 47 14.73 12.34 -1.92
N LEU A 48 15.19 11.08 -1.84
CA LEU A 48 14.41 9.98 -1.26
C LEU A 48 14.54 9.96 0.25
N GLU A 49 13.42 9.78 0.92
CA GLU A 49 13.36 9.32 2.29
C GLU A 49 12.50 8.06 2.38
N THR A 50 13.09 6.97 2.87
CA THR A 50 12.36 5.72 3.14
C THR A 50 11.68 5.79 4.50
N ILE A 51 10.41 5.44 4.52
CA ILE A 51 9.55 5.55 5.71
C ILE A 51 9.42 4.18 6.36
N ASP A 52 9.61 4.14 7.67
CA ASP A 52 9.42 2.93 8.48
C ASP A 52 7.95 2.53 8.57
N PHE A 53 7.66 1.22 8.44
CA PHE A 53 6.29 0.71 8.43
C PHE A 53 5.56 0.86 9.77
N LYS A 54 6.29 0.92 10.89
CA LYS A 54 5.71 1.02 12.22
C LYS A 54 5.36 2.45 12.59
N SER A 55 6.30 3.37 12.42
CA SER A 55 6.20 4.78 12.84
C SER A 55 5.86 5.73 11.69
N GLY A 56 5.99 5.27 10.45
CA GLY A 56 5.82 6.08 9.25
C GLY A 56 4.46 6.76 9.11
N PRO A 57 3.33 6.08 9.37
CA PRO A 57 2.02 6.72 9.30
C PRO A 57 1.88 7.95 10.20
N GLU A 58 2.38 7.87 11.44
CA GLU A 58 2.38 8.99 12.37
C GLU A 58 3.31 10.12 11.89
N LYS A 59 4.50 9.77 11.41
CA LYS A 59 5.44 10.75 10.86
C LYS A 59 4.84 11.53 9.69
N ILE A 60 4.17 10.85 8.76
CA ILE A 60 3.54 11.47 7.60
C ILE A 60 2.43 12.42 8.05
N THR A 61 1.53 11.97 8.93
CA THR A 61 0.44 12.79 9.45
C THR A 61 0.97 14.05 10.12
N THR A 62 1.97 13.91 10.98
CA THR A 62 2.60 15.05 11.68
C THR A 62 3.23 16.03 10.68
N ALA A 63 3.92 15.55 9.66
CA ALA A 63 4.53 16.40 8.65
C ALA A 63 3.49 17.17 7.81
N ILE A 64 2.39 16.51 7.45
CA ILE A 64 1.28 17.14 6.73
C ILE A 64 0.64 18.25 7.57
N GLU A 65 0.39 17.99 8.85
CA GLU A 65 -0.18 18.98 9.77
C GLU A 65 0.77 20.17 10.02
N ALA A 66 2.06 19.89 10.11
CA ALA A 66 3.09 20.91 10.29
C ALA A 66 3.44 21.71 9.02
N GLY A 67 2.93 21.31 7.85
CA GLY A 67 3.27 21.95 6.57
C GLY A 67 4.68 21.61 6.07
N THR A 68 5.26 20.51 6.53
CA THR A 68 6.60 20.01 6.18
C THR A 68 6.56 18.68 5.41
N ALA A 69 5.42 18.38 4.81
CA ALA A 69 5.22 17.17 4.02
C ALA A 69 6.14 17.15 2.78
N PRO A 70 6.45 15.96 2.24
CA PRO A 70 7.22 15.84 1.02
C PRO A 70 6.42 16.34 -0.20
N ASP A 71 7.12 16.59 -1.32
CA ASP A 71 6.48 16.92 -2.59
C ASP A 71 5.75 15.72 -3.19
N VAL A 72 6.32 14.52 -3.03
CA VAL A 72 5.73 13.25 -3.49
C VAL A 72 5.69 12.26 -2.33
N LEU A 73 4.52 11.65 -2.15
CA LEU A 73 4.29 10.65 -1.12
C LEU A 73 3.80 9.34 -1.74
N PHE A 74 4.50 8.23 -1.46
CA PHE A 74 4.00 6.88 -1.71
C PHE A 74 3.45 6.29 -0.42
N ASP A 75 2.15 6.03 -0.38
CA ASP A 75 1.45 5.55 0.81
C ASP A 75 0.22 4.69 0.45
N ALA A 76 -0.45 4.17 1.45
CA ALA A 76 -1.64 3.35 1.30
C ALA A 76 -2.87 4.19 0.88
N PRO A 77 -3.76 3.61 0.05
CA PRO A 77 -4.91 4.33 -0.52
C PRO A 77 -5.79 5.02 0.53
N GLY A 78 -6.07 4.34 1.65
CA GLY A 78 -6.96 4.89 2.68
C GLY A 78 -6.45 6.18 3.30
N ARG A 79 -5.15 6.31 3.52
CA ARG A 79 -4.54 7.55 4.03
C ARG A 79 -4.46 8.62 2.97
N ILE A 80 -4.00 8.29 1.77
CA ILE A 80 -3.89 9.23 0.65
C ILE A 80 -5.24 9.91 0.37
N ILE A 81 -6.30 9.15 0.23
CA ILE A 81 -7.64 9.70 -0.04
C ILE A 81 -8.12 10.59 1.11
N GLN A 82 -7.82 10.24 2.35
CA GLN A 82 -8.17 11.08 3.50
C GLN A 82 -7.42 12.41 3.50
N TYR A 83 -6.13 12.41 3.17
CA TYR A 83 -5.35 13.65 3.01
C TYR A 83 -5.91 14.50 1.87
N GLY A 84 -6.31 13.88 0.75
CA GLY A 84 -6.96 14.58 -0.36
C GLY A 84 -8.27 15.24 0.05
N LYS A 85 -9.15 14.51 0.74
CA LYS A 85 -10.41 15.05 1.27
C LYS A 85 -10.21 16.25 2.20
N ASN A 86 -9.10 16.27 2.94
CA ASN A 86 -8.74 17.36 3.84
C ASN A 86 -7.99 18.51 3.13
N GLY A 87 -7.93 18.51 1.80
CA GLY A 87 -7.29 19.57 1.02
C GLY A 87 -5.78 19.64 1.14
N LYS A 88 -5.13 18.52 1.50
CA LYS A 88 -3.68 18.44 1.72
C LYS A 88 -2.90 17.94 0.51
N LEU A 89 -3.58 17.49 -0.54
CA LEU A 89 -2.97 16.96 -1.75
C LEU A 89 -3.43 17.73 -2.98
N ALA A 90 -2.56 17.80 -3.98
CA ALA A 90 -2.88 18.35 -5.29
C ALA A 90 -3.86 17.43 -6.04
N ASP A 91 -4.68 18.04 -6.90
CA ASP A 91 -5.53 17.35 -7.85
C ASP A 91 -4.67 16.71 -8.96
N LEU A 92 -4.87 15.44 -9.20
CA LEU A 92 -4.16 14.65 -10.20
C LEU A 92 -5.02 14.30 -11.42
N ASN A 93 -6.17 14.95 -11.63
CA ASN A 93 -7.09 14.63 -12.72
C ASN A 93 -6.42 14.60 -14.09
N ASP A 94 -5.47 15.51 -14.33
CA ASP A 94 -4.75 15.59 -15.60
C ASP A 94 -3.93 14.33 -15.94
N LEU A 95 -3.60 13.52 -14.93
CA LEU A 95 -2.89 12.24 -15.11
C LEU A 95 -3.85 11.09 -15.47
N PHE A 96 -5.16 11.28 -15.29
CA PHE A 96 -6.18 10.26 -15.58
C PHE A 96 -6.68 10.40 -17.02
N THR A 97 -5.76 10.28 -17.98
CA THR A 97 -6.08 10.24 -19.39
C THR A 97 -6.88 8.99 -19.77
N ASP A 98 -7.58 9.02 -20.89
CA ASP A 98 -8.34 7.85 -21.40
C ASP A 98 -7.42 6.63 -21.58
N ASP A 99 -6.19 6.84 -22.06
CA ASP A 99 -5.20 5.77 -22.21
C ASP A 99 -4.78 5.18 -20.87
N PHE A 100 -4.54 6.03 -19.86
CA PHE A 100 -4.22 5.56 -18.51
C PHE A 100 -5.37 4.77 -17.88
N VAL A 101 -6.60 5.28 -17.96
CA VAL A 101 -7.79 4.59 -17.43
C VAL A 101 -8.01 3.25 -18.12
N LYS A 102 -7.78 3.18 -19.44
CA LYS A 102 -7.84 1.94 -20.21
C LYS A 102 -6.74 0.95 -19.80
N ASP A 103 -5.52 1.44 -19.54
CA ASP A 103 -4.39 0.62 -19.11
C ASP A 103 -4.63 0.03 -17.71
N VAL A 104 -5.16 0.80 -16.77
CA VAL A 104 -5.58 0.33 -15.44
C VAL A 104 -6.61 -0.80 -15.55
N ASN A 105 -7.51 -0.73 -16.53
CA ASN A 105 -8.52 -1.75 -16.84
C ASN A 105 -9.32 -2.24 -15.62
N ASN A 106 -9.57 -1.35 -14.66
CA ASN A 106 -10.33 -1.65 -13.45
C ASN A 106 -10.99 -0.39 -12.90
N GLU A 107 -12.29 -0.26 -13.10
CA GLU A 107 -13.07 0.90 -12.66
C GLU A 107 -13.03 1.12 -11.15
N ASN A 108 -12.95 0.05 -10.36
CA ASN A 108 -12.88 0.16 -8.90
C ASN A 108 -11.57 0.80 -8.44
N ILE A 109 -10.46 0.51 -9.12
CA ILE A 109 -9.16 1.13 -8.82
C ILE A 109 -9.22 2.62 -9.18
N VAL A 110 -9.74 2.97 -10.36
CA VAL A 110 -9.91 4.36 -10.79
C VAL A 110 -10.80 5.12 -9.80
N LYS A 111 -11.93 4.53 -9.42
CA LYS A 111 -12.86 5.11 -8.44
C LYS A 111 -12.21 5.28 -7.06
N ALA A 112 -11.46 4.28 -6.59
CA ALA A 112 -10.76 4.33 -5.32
C ALA A 112 -9.63 5.37 -5.29
N SER A 113 -9.14 5.82 -6.45
CA SER A 113 -8.13 6.87 -6.58
C SER A 113 -8.69 8.29 -6.39
N LYS A 114 -10.02 8.41 -6.30
CA LYS A 114 -10.74 9.68 -6.28
C LYS A 114 -11.50 9.91 -4.97
N ALA A 115 -11.70 11.20 -4.68
CA ALA A 115 -12.67 11.66 -3.72
C ALA A 115 -13.54 12.73 -4.40
N GLY A 116 -14.81 12.41 -4.63
CA GLY A 116 -15.67 13.22 -5.48
C GLY A 116 -15.19 13.21 -6.93
N ASP A 117 -15.00 14.38 -7.50
CA ASP A 117 -14.55 14.60 -8.89
C ASP A 117 -13.02 14.72 -9.03
N LYS A 118 -12.27 14.69 -7.91
CA LYS A 118 -10.82 14.89 -7.90
C LYS A 118 -10.06 13.60 -7.64
N ALA A 119 -9.03 13.35 -8.43
CA ALA A 119 -8.05 12.28 -8.20
C ALA A 119 -6.93 12.77 -7.29
N TYR A 120 -6.63 11.98 -6.25
CA TYR A 120 -5.57 12.29 -5.30
C TYR A 120 -4.51 11.21 -5.20
N MET A 121 -4.72 10.09 -5.88
CA MET A 121 -3.80 8.98 -5.88
C MET A 121 -3.58 8.50 -7.31
N TYR A 122 -2.31 8.30 -7.70
CA TYR A 122 -1.94 7.62 -8.93
C TYR A 122 -1.65 6.16 -8.60
N PRO A 123 -2.50 5.21 -8.99
CA PRO A 123 -2.34 3.80 -8.65
C PRO A 123 -1.22 3.18 -9.48
N ILE A 124 -0.22 2.57 -8.83
CA ILE A 124 0.91 1.91 -9.48
C ILE A 124 0.90 0.40 -9.31
N SER A 125 0.13 -0.12 -8.36
CA SER A 125 -0.06 -1.55 -8.14
C SER A 125 -1.37 -1.80 -7.41
N SER A 126 -1.90 -3.01 -7.56
CA SER A 126 -2.98 -3.51 -6.72
C SER A 126 -2.69 -4.92 -6.24
N ALA A 127 -3.15 -5.23 -5.04
CA ALA A 127 -3.07 -6.56 -4.48
C ALA A 127 -4.39 -6.91 -3.79
N PRO A 128 -4.94 -8.11 -4.01
CA PRO A 128 -6.12 -8.54 -3.30
C PRO A 128 -5.79 -8.85 -1.84
N PHE A 129 -6.75 -8.59 -0.97
CA PHE A 129 -6.74 -9.18 0.36
C PHE A 129 -7.40 -10.55 0.28
N TYR A 130 -6.76 -11.56 0.81
CA TYR A 130 -7.28 -12.92 0.82
C TYR A 130 -6.85 -13.65 2.08
N MET A 131 -7.61 -14.67 2.42
CA MET A 131 -7.31 -15.58 3.50
C MET A 131 -6.56 -16.79 2.96
N ALA A 132 -5.33 -17.01 3.41
CA ALA A 132 -4.57 -18.22 3.10
C ALA A 132 -4.91 -19.32 4.12
N MET A 133 -5.05 -20.56 3.65
CA MET A 133 -5.37 -21.70 4.48
C MET A 133 -4.42 -22.87 4.23
N ASN A 134 -4.07 -23.57 5.30
CA ASN A 134 -3.27 -24.78 5.18
C ASN A 134 -4.21 -25.98 4.87
N LYS A 135 -4.20 -26.43 3.63
CA LYS A 135 -5.06 -27.52 3.15
C LYS A 135 -4.91 -28.80 3.97
N LYS A 136 -3.68 -29.21 4.30
CA LYS A 136 -3.41 -30.41 5.09
C LYS A 136 -4.06 -30.34 6.47
N MET A 137 -3.93 -29.21 7.16
CA MET A 137 -4.57 -29.01 8.47
C MET A 137 -6.10 -29.06 8.39
N LEU A 138 -6.70 -28.51 7.34
CA LEU A 138 -8.14 -28.58 7.11
C LEU A 138 -8.61 -30.02 6.87
N GLU A 139 -7.86 -30.81 6.09
CA GLU A 139 -8.13 -32.23 5.83
C GLU A 139 -8.02 -33.06 7.12
N GLU A 140 -6.97 -32.87 7.89
CA GLU A 140 -6.75 -33.55 9.18
C GLU A 140 -7.85 -33.20 10.22
N ALA A 141 -8.38 -31.97 10.17
CA ALA A 141 -9.50 -31.56 11.01
C ALA A 141 -10.87 -31.94 10.47
N GLY A 142 -10.96 -32.55 9.28
CA GLY A 142 -12.19 -33.00 8.66
C GLY A 142 -13.13 -31.91 8.17
N VAL A 143 -12.60 -30.70 7.90
CA VAL A 143 -13.40 -29.50 7.55
C VAL A 143 -13.03 -28.87 6.20
N ALA A 144 -12.18 -29.52 5.41
CA ALA A 144 -11.76 -28.99 4.11
C ALA A 144 -12.95 -28.74 3.16
N ASN A 145 -14.02 -29.53 3.26
CA ASN A 145 -15.23 -29.42 2.46
C ASN A 145 -16.07 -28.17 2.77
N LEU A 146 -15.85 -27.52 3.91
CA LEU A 146 -16.54 -26.29 4.29
C LEU A 146 -15.92 -25.05 3.59
N VAL A 147 -14.65 -25.15 3.19
CA VAL A 147 -13.92 -24.06 2.51
C VAL A 147 -14.23 -24.12 1.02
N LYS A 148 -15.22 -23.39 0.59
CA LYS A 148 -15.70 -23.34 -0.79
C LYS A 148 -16.31 -21.98 -1.11
N GLU A 149 -16.56 -21.72 -2.36
CA GLU A 149 -17.30 -20.53 -2.76
C GLU A 149 -18.66 -20.46 -2.07
N GLY A 150 -19.02 -19.30 -1.55
CA GLY A 150 -20.27 -19.06 -0.83
C GLY A 150 -20.33 -19.65 0.58
N TRP A 151 -19.20 -20.05 1.17
CA TRP A 151 -19.17 -20.43 2.58
C TRP A 151 -19.60 -19.29 3.50
N THR A 152 -20.19 -19.64 4.63
CA THR A 152 -20.78 -18.68 5.57
C THR A 152 -19.85 -18.40 6.76
N THR A 153 -20.17 -17.38 7.55
CA THR A 153 -19.51 -17.13 8.84
C THR A 153 -19.65 -18.32 9.80
N ASP A 154 -20.77 -19.05 9.75
CA ASP A 154 -20.96 -20.26 10.53
C ASP A 154 -20.03 -21.40 10.09
N ASP A 155 -19.80 -21.54 8.77
CA ASP A 155 -18.82 -22.48 8.24
C ASP A 155 -17.40 -22.10 8.67
N PHE A 156 -17.07 -20.82 8.63
CA PHE A 156 -15.79 -20.32 9.11
C PHE A 156 -15.58 -20.61 10.59
N GLU A 157 -16.59 -20.35 11.43
CA GLU A 157 -16.52 -20.65 12.86
C GLU A 157 -16.32 -22.15 13.12
N LYS A 158 -17.02 -23.04 12.38
CA LYS A 158 -16.82 -24.48 12.45
C LYS A 158 -15.39 -24.89 12.10
N VAL A 159 -14.82 -24.30 11.05
CA VAL A 159 -13.42 -24.51 10.66
C VAL A 159 -12.47 -24.12 11.78
N LEU A 160 -12.63 -22.94 12.37
CA LEU A 160 -11.78 -22.48 13.46
C LEU A 160 -11.86 -23.39 14.69
N LYS A 161 -13.08 -23.83 15.08
CA LYS A 161 -13.30 -24.74 16.20
C LYS A 161 -12.65 -26.11 15.95
N ALA A 162 -12.79 -26.66 14.75
CA ALA A 162 -12.22 -27.97 14.39
C ALA A 162 -10.67 -27.92 14.39
N LEU A 163 -10.08 -26.89 13.85
CA LEU A 163 -8.62 -26.68 13.89
C LEU A 163 -8.12 -26.58 15.32
N LYS A 164 -8.80 -25.80 16.17
CA LYS A 164 -8.46 -25.66 17.58
C LYS A 164 -8.56 -27.00 18.32
N ALA A 165 -9.59 -27.79 18.06
CA ALA A 165 -9.76 -29.13 18.66
C ALA A 165 -8.62 -30.09 18.30
N LYS A 166 -7.98 -29.92 17.16
CA LYS A 166 -6.77 -30.66 16.75
C LYS A 166 -5.46 -30.11 17.35
N GLY A 167 -5.53 -29.06 18.17
CA GLY A 167 -4.36 -28.44 18.79
C GLY A 167 -3.63 -27.42 17.92
N TYR A 168 -4.20 -27.04 16.77
CA TYR A 168 -3.65 -25.99 15.93
C TYR A 168 -4.01 -24.59 16.45
N THR A 169 -3.21 -23.59 16.10
CA THR A 169 -3.61 -22.17 16.16
C THR A 169 -4.49 -21.89 14.94
N PRO A 170 -5.80 -21.67 15.13
CA PRO A 170 -6.75 -21.70 14.01
C PRO A 170 -6.66 -20.48 13.08
N GLY A 171 -6.06 -19.38 13.52
CA GLY A 171 -5.91 -18.19 12.72
C GLY A 171 -4.89 -17.22 13.29
N SER A 172 -4.39 -16.34 12.45
CA SER A 172 -3.53 -15.22 12.83
C SER A 172 -3.96 -13.98 12.06
N LEU A 173 -4.17 -12.89 12.77
CA LEU A 173 -4.55 -11.60 12.20
C LEU A 173 -3.52 -10.53 12.60
N PHE A 174 -3.18 -9.69 11.65
CA PHE A 174 -2.39 -8.49 11.95
C PHE A 174 -3.30 -7.42 12.57
N SER A 175 -2.88 -6.84 13.69
CA SER A 175 -3.64 -5.84 14.44
C SER A 175 -2.88 -4.54 14.70
N SER A 176 -1.67 -4.40 14.17
CA SER A 176 -0.83 -3.22 14.40
C SER A 176 0.03 -2.86 13.19
N GLY A 177 0.55 -1.63 13.18
CA GLY A 177 1.41 -1.11 12.10
C GLY A 177 0.67 -0.88 10.80
N GLN A 178 1.41 -0.85 9.70
CA GLN A 178 0.89 -0.63 8.34
C GLN A 178 -0.14 -1.69 7.91
N GLY A 179 0.00 -2.92 8.38
CA GLY A 179 -0.90 -4.04 8.08
C GLY A 179 -2.02 -4.25 9.09
N GLY A 180 -2.22 -3.33 10.06
CA GLY A 180 -3.12 -3.53 11.18
C GLY A 180 -4.60 -3.73 10.83
N ASP A 181 -4.99 -3.37 9.63
CA ASP A 181 -6.36 -3.53 9.11
C ASP A 181 -6.54 -4.71 8.15
N GLN A 182 -5.49 -5.47 7.86
CA GLN A 182 -5.55 -6.57 6.87
C GLN A 182 -6.55 -7.64 7.27
N GLY A 183 -6.60 -7.99 8.54
CA GLY A 183 -7.53 -9.00 9.04
C GLY A 183 -9.01 -8.61 8.93
N THR A 184 -9.32 -7.32 8.86
CA THR A 184 -10.70 -6.82 8.71
C THR A 184 -11.09 -6.60 7.26
N ARG A 185 -10.13 -6.61 6.32
CA ARG A 185 -10.37 -6.44 4.88
C ARG A 185 -10.45 -7.76 4.12
N ALA A 186 -9.91 -8.84 4.68
CA ALA A 186 -10.01 -10.19 4.14
C ALA A 186 -11.34 -10.83 4.53
#